data_50ea4deab912906a73ee53bd87e7bae4
#
_entry.id   50ea4deab912906a73ee53bd87e7bae4
#
_cell.length_a   1.000
_cell.length_b   1.000
_cell.length_c   1.000
_cell.angle_alpha   90.00
_cell.angle_beta   90.00
_cell.angle_gamma   90.00
#
_symmetry.space_group_name_H-M   'P 1'
#
loop_
_entity.id
_entity.type
_entity.pdbx_description
1 polymer ?
#
loop_
_entity_poly.entity_id
_entity_poly.type
_entity_poly.pdbx_seq_one_letter_code
_entity_poly.pdbx_strand_id
1 'polypeptide(L)'
;MGALHETWRDLLALLRLQGFRRLFAVRLVSQAGDGMFQVGLASLLFFSPERAGTAAGVASAFAVMLAPFTIIGPFAGVFLDRWRRRQVLAVGNAVRVVLAGAMAAVMLTLGLDGPGEAWVIVLGLAALSVNRFLLAALSAGLPRVVDGPLLLTANSLTPTLGTGAAFLGGGVGLVVGLGLASGPVHDAAALLCAAVVFGVAAALALRLGRDQLGPLHPRRGRLATEIAEVARGLVDGARYLSARRTPGQALLVMAAHRFLYGVVFIAAILISRNLLAAPGDTSAGLANFAMVLGATAVGGAFAIVATPVLSRRTGPQGWIVCMLLLAAVSQLLLATTPSRTVVLVGAGFLGLAAQSAKIAVDTIVQRDTHDDYRGRAFAFYDVLFNAAFVGAAVLAAWAVPDDGWSRGLFATLALAYLAVAAWLWFRGDRHPAEVPRRAAPSTHP
;
A
#
# COMPACT_ATOMS: atom_id res chain seq x y z
N MET A 1 15.15 -20.98 14.42
CA MET A 1 16.23 -20.01 14.75
C MET A 1 17.18 -19.76 13.56
N GLY A 2 17.52 -20.73 12.70
CA GLY A 2 18.44 -20.56 11.56
C GLY A 2 18.03 -19.46 10.56
N ALA A 3 16.79 -19.45 10.11
CA ALA A 3 16.34 -18.50 9.09
C ALA A 3 16.40 -17.02 9.54
N LEU A 4 16.10 -16.71 10.79
CA LEU A 4 16.21 -15.33 11.31
C LEU A 4 17.67 -14.89 11.42
N HIS A 5 18.57 -15.81 11.80
CA HIS A 5 19.99 -15.54 11.87
C HIS A 5 20.60 -15.32 10.49
N GLU A 6 20.17 -16.09 9.49
CA GLU A 6 20.57 -15.88 8.07
C GLU A 6 20.08 -14.54 7.54
N THR A 7 18.81 -14.20 7.75
CA THR A 7 18.25 -12.91 7.32
C THR A 7 18.98 -11.73 7.96
N TRP A 8 19.33 -11.85 9.27
CA TRP A 8 20.08 -10.81 9.96
C TRP A 8 21.51 -10.67 9.41
N ARG A 9 22.18 -11.78 9.17
CA ARG A 9 23.51 -11.79 8.53
C ARG A 9 23.49 -11.16 7.15
N ASP A 10 22.48 -11.49 6.33
CA ASP A 10 22.29 -10.92 5.00
C ASP A 10 22.02 -9.42 5.06
N LEU A 11 21.19 -8.96 6.02
CA LEU A 11 20.98 -7.53 6.24
C LEU A 11 22.28 -6.80 6.59
N LEU A 12 23.10 -7.37 7.46
CA LEU A 12 24.40 -6.80 7.81
C LEU A 12 25.35 -6.77 6.59
N ALA A 13 25.33 -7.81 5.76
CA ALA A 13 26.09 -7.86 4.52
C ALA A 13 25.62 -6.76 3.53
N LEU A 14 24.32 -6.60 3.36
CA LEU A 14 23.72 -5.54 2.55
C LEU A 14 24.12 -4.14 3.03
N LEU A 15 24.11 -3.90 4.35
CA LEU A 15 24.50 -2.62 4.93
C LEU A 15 25.98 -2.29 4.78
N ARG A 16 26.84 -3.27 4.48
CA ARG A 16 28.26 -3.04 4.12
C ARG A 16 28.42 -2.49 2.70
N LEU A 17 27.47 -2.75 1.82
CA LEU A 17 27.47 -2.22 0.45
C LEU A 17 27.12 -0.73 0.47
N GLN A 18 28.06 0.14 0.11
CA GLN A 18 27.89 1.60 0.17
C GLN A 18 26.72 2.09 -0.70
N GLY A 19 26.57 1.52 -1.89
CA GLY A 19 25.46 1.84 -2.81
C GLY A 19 24.10 1.49 -2.22
N PHE A 20 23.97 0.27 -1.67
CA PHE A 20 22.76 -0.18 -0.99
C PHE A 20 22.43 0.71 0.20
N ARG A 21 23.39 0.96 1.10
CA ARG A 21 23.17 1.79 2.30
C ARG A 21 22.66 3.19 1.96
N ARG A 22 23.21 3.83 0.92
CA ARG A 22 22.76 5.15 0.46
C ARG A 22 21.34 5.09 -0.11
N LEU A 23 21.03 4.12 -0.98
CA LEU A 23 19.70 3.95 -1.55
C LEU A 23 18.66 3.61 -0.48
N PHE A 24 19.02 2.75 0.45
CA PHE A 24 18.18 2.33 1.56
C PHE A 24 17.87 3.50 2.53
N ALA A 25 18.87 4.33 2.83
CA ALA A 25 18.65 5.54 3.63
C ALA A 25 17.66 6.51 2.96
N VAL A 26 17.80 6.74 1.64
CA VAL A 26 16.84 7.55 0.88
C VAL A 26 15.44 6.94 1.01
N ARG A 27 15.30 5.60 0.88
CA ARG A 27 14.01 4.92 0.99
C ARG A 27 13.38 5.11 2.37
N LEU A 28 14.12 4.83 3.44
CA LEU A 28 13.58 4.92 4.81
C LEU A 28 13.15 6.35 5.16
N VAL A 29 13.99 7.34 4.85
CA VAL A 29 13.67 8.74 5.13
C VAL A 29 12.52 9.24 4.28
N SER A 30 12.50 8.95 2.98
CA SER A 30 11.39 9.33 2.10
C SER A 30 10.06 8.69 2.55
N GLN A 31 10.06 7.42 2.94
CA GLN A 31 8.86 6.74 3.42
C GLN A 31 8.42 7.19 4.83
N ALA A 32 9.35 7.57 5.71
CA ALA A 32 8.97 8.23 6.96
C ALA A 32 8.26 9.56 6.70
N GLY A 33 8.77 10.37 5.76
CA GLY A 33 8.07 11.57 5.29
C GLY A 33 6.70 11.27 4.68
N ASP A 34 6.56 10.14 3.95
CA ASP A 34 5.25 9.67 3.43
C ASP A 34 4.24 9.41 4.54
N GLY A 35 4.68 8.76 5.62
CA GLY A 35 3.82 8.50 6.76
C GLY A 35 3.31 9.78 7.42
N MET A 36 4.21 10.76 7.66
CA MET A 36 3.85 12.07 8.20
C MET A 36 2.87 12.80 7.26
N PHE A 37 3.17 12.82 5.96
CA PHE A 37 2.33 13.44 4.95
C PHE A 37 0.93 12.82 4.88
N GLN A 38 0.85 11.47 4.93
CA GLN A 38 -0.42 10.76 4.91
C GLN A 38 -1.26 11.02 6.16
N VAL A 39 -0.64 11.14 7.34
CA VAL A 39 -1.35 11.53 8.57
C VAL A 39 -1.88 12.96 8.45
N GLY A 40 -1.08 13.91 7.99
CA GLY A 40 -1.54 15.28 7.74
C GLY A 40 -2.69 15.33 6.73
N LEU A 41 -2.58 14.60 5.63
CA LEU A 41 -3.63 14.53 4.62
C LEU A 41 -4.90 13.82 5.13
N ALA A 42 -4.75 12.75 5.93
CA ALA A 42 -5.88 12.04 6.51
C ALA A 42 -6.61 12.90 7.55
N SER A 43 -5.87 13.63 8.39
CA SER A 43 -6.44 14.61 9.32
C SER A 43 -7.34 15.60 8.58
N LEU A 44 -6.84 16.16 7.49
CA LEU A 44 -7.57 17.13 6.68
C LEU A 44 -8.80 16.53 5.96
N LEU A 45 -8.62 15.40 5.32
CA LEU A 45 -9.66 14.83 4.44
C LEU A 45 -10.73 14.06 5.20
N PHE A 46 -10.38 13.45 6.33
CA PHE A 46 -11.30 12.54 7.03
C PHE A 46 -11.69 13.03 8.42
N PHE A 47 -10.89 13.90 9.05
CA PHE A 47 -11.08 14.30 10.44
C PHE A 47 -11.20 15.82 10.63
N SER A 48 -11.24 16.64 9.57
CA SER A 48 -11.51 18.08 9.69
C SER A 48 -12.93 18.35 10.18
N PRO A 49 -13.12 19.34 11.11
CA PRO A 49 -14.45 19.71 11.61
C PRO A 49 -15.38 20.24 10.51
N GLU A 50 -14.80 20.93 9.52
CA GLU A 50 -15.53 21.58 8.43
C GLU A 50 -16.14 20.58 7.44
N ARG A 51 -15.67 19.33 7.43
CA ARG A 51 -16.20 18.29 6.55
C ARG A 51 -17.32 17.52 7.22
N ALA A 52 -18.39 17.36 6.48
CA ALA A 52 -19.45 16.43 6.88
C ALA A 52 -18.86 15.02 6.99
N GLY A 53 -18.98 14.42 8.18
CA GLY A 53 -18.52 13.04 8.44
C GLY A 53 -19.43 12.00 7.81
N THR A 54 -19.87 12.23 6.56
CA THR A 54 -20.74 11.32 5.82
C THR A 54 -19.96 10.23 5.13
N ALA A 55 -20.59 9.07 4.97
CA ALA A 55 -20.01 7.95 4.24
C ALA A 55 -19.61 8.34 2.80
N ALA A 56 -20.45 9.11 2.12
CA ALA A 56 -20.17 9.59 0.76
C ALA A 56 -18.96 10.55 0.73
N GLY A 57 -18.84 11.44 1.72
CA GLY A 57 -17.71 12.37 1.82
C GLY A 57 -16.38 11.65 2.04
N VAL A 58 -16.32 10.75 3.02
CA VAL A 58 -15.12 9.94 3.31
C VAL A 58 -14.76 9.03 2.13
N ALA A 59 -15.75 8.37 1.51
CA ALA A 59 -15.53 7.48 0.40
C ALA A 59 -15.01 8.21 -0.85
N SER A 60 -15.57 9.39 -1.17
CA SER A 60 -15.12 10.21 -2.30
C SER A 60 -13.68 10.70 -2.12
N ALA A 61 -13.35 11.22 -0.94
CA ALA A 61 -11.99 11.64 -0.61
C ALA A 61 -11.00 10.47 -0.73
N PHE A 62 -11.38 9.30 -0.26
CA PHE A 62 -10.57 8.09 -0.34
C PHE A 62 -10.37 7.60 -1.79
N ALA A 63 -11.44 7.60 -2.62
CA ALA A 63 -11.35 7.26 -4.04
C ALA A 63 -10.41 8.20 -4.79
N VAL A 64 -10.51 9.50 -4.52
CA VAL A 64 -9.64 10.53 -5.10
C VAL A 64 -8.18 10.29 -4.68
N MET A 65 -7.90 10.00 -3.41
CA MET A 65 -6.54 9.69 -2.95
C MET A 65 -5.92 8.46 -3.62
N LEU A 66 -6.73 7.47 -3.99
CA LEU A 66 -6.25 6.25 -4.67
C LEU A 66 -6.13 6.38 -6.18
N ALA A 67 -6.74 7.39 -6.80
CA ALA A 67 -6.73 7.59 -8.25
C ALA A 67 -5.30 7.61 -8.85
N PRO A 68 -4.31 8.33 -8.28
CA PRO A 68 -2.94 8.32 -8.81
C PRO A 68 -2.29 6.94 -8.81
N PHE A 69 -2.64 6.12 -7.83
CA PHE A 69 -2.10 4.76 -7.70
C PHE A 69 -2.60 3.83 -8.79
N THR A 70 -3.84 4.00 -9.19
CA THR A 70 -4.48 3.19 -10.24
C THR A 70 -4.07 3.67 -11.63
N ILE A 71 -4.00 4.99 -11.84
CA ILE A 71 -3.81 5.58 -13.17
C ILE A 71 -2.32 5.70 -13.51
N ILE A 72 -1.50 6.25 -12.61
CA ILE A 72 -0.09 6.57 -12.88
C ILE A 72 0.83 5.37 -12.62
N GLY A 73 0.49 4.54 -11.61
CA GLY A 73 1.33 3.43 -11.15
C GLY A 73 1.87 2.56 -12.29
N PRO A 74 1.04 2.01 -13.17
CA PRO A 74 1.47 1.11 -14.24
C PRO A 74 2.43 1.76 -15.26
N PHE A 75 2.32 3.07 -15.45
CA PHE A 75 3.09 3.82 -16.45
C PHE A 75 4.37 4.45 -15.91
N ALA A 76 4.59 4.42 -14.59
CA ALA A 76 5.78 5.02 -13.98
C ALA A 76 7.09 4.46 -14.56
N GLY A 77 7.13 3.16 -14.90
CA GLY A 77 8.29 2.49 -15.51
C GLY A 77 8.74 3.12 -16.82
N VAL A 78 7.81 3.52 -17.69
CA VAL A 78 8.10 4.14 -18.99
C VAL A 78 8.95 5.41 -18.83
N PHE A 79 8.63 6.24 -17.84
CA PHE A 79 9.37 7.46 -17.56
C PHE A 79 10.73 7.17 -16.89
N LEU A 80 10.79 6.14 -16.02
CA LEU A 80 12.01 5.74 -15.32
C LEU A 80 13.06 5.13 -16.25
N ASP A 81 12.67 4.59 -17.38
CA ASP A 81 13.60 4.10 -18.41
C ASP A 81 14.21 5.24 -19.23
N ARG A 82 13.66 6.46 -19.13
CA ARG A 82 14.14 7.67 -19.83
C ARG A 82 14.98 8.57 -18.95
N TRP A 83 14.71 8.59 -17.64
CA TRP A 83 15.31 9.51 -16.69
C TRP A 83 16.30 8.81 -15.76
N ARG A 84 17.37 9.51 -15.40
CA ARG A 84 18.29 9.03 -14.37
C ARG A 84 17.57 8.87 -13.05
N ARG A 85 17.50 7.66 -12.53
CA ARG A 85 16.75 7.34 -11.30
C ARG A 85 17.22 8.14 -10.09
N ARG A 86 18.52 8.48 -10.01
CA ARG A 86 19.03 9.42 -8.99
C ARG A 86 18.34 10.78 -9.06
N GLN A 87 18.19 11.34 -10.27
CA GLN A 87 17.51 12.63 -10.46
C GLN A 87 16.02 12.51 -10.08
N VAL A 88 15.36 11.43 -10.47
CA VAL A 88 13.97 11.18 -10.05
C VAL A 88 13.86 11.19 -8.54
N LEU A 89 14.77 10.53 -7.80
CA LEU A 89 14.76 10.50 -6.34
C LEU A 89 15.04 11.87 -5.73
N ALA A 90 16.02 12.63 -6.24
CA ALA A 90 16.36 13.94 -5.71
C ALA A 90 15.31 14.99 -6.02
N VAL A 91 14.94 15.12 -7.31
CA VAL A 91 13.96 16.12 -7.78
C VAL A 91 12.57 15.78 -7.28
N GLY A 92 12.17 14.50 -7.31
CA GLY A 92 10.86 14.08 -6.83
C GLY A 92 10.66 14.40 -5.34
N ASN A 93 11.66 14.14 -4.47
CA ASN A 93 11.57 14.55 -3.07
C ASN A 93 11.60 16.07 -2.91
N ALA A 94 12.38 16.82 -3.72
CA ALA A 94 12.38 18.28 -3.71
C ALA A 94 11.02 18.87 -4.13
N VAL A 95 10.39 18.31 -5.15
CA VAL A 95 9.02 18.68 -5.56
C VAL A 95 8.04 18.43 -4.41
N ARG A 96 8.18 17.33 -3.67
CA ARG A 96 7.31 17.03 -2.52
C ARG A 96 7.52 17.99 -1.36
N VAL A 97 8.74 18.52 -1.15
CA VAL A 97 8.97 19.64 -0.20
C VAL A 97 8.11 20.84 -0.58
N VAL A 98 8.14 21.22 -1.86
CA VAL A 98 7.36 22.37 -2.36
C VAL A 98 5.87 22.10 -2.23
N LEU A 99 5.41 20.92 -2.61
CA LEU A 99 3.97 20.56 -2.54
C LEU A 99 3.46 20.53 -1.10
N ALA A 100 4.20 19.89 -0.17
CA ALA A 100 3.81 19.86 1.24
C ALA A 100 3.87 21.24 1.88
N GLY A 101 4.88 22.04 1.57
CA GLY A 101 4.97 23.44 2.00
C GLY A 101 3.84 24.31 1.44
N ALA A 102 3.49 24.15 0.16
CA ALA A 102 2.37 24.85 -0.47
C ALA A 102 1.02 24.45 0.16
N MET A 103 0.82 23.16 0.47
CA MET A 103 -0.37 22.71 1.19
C MET A 103 -0.46 23.37 2.56
N ALA A 104 0.62 23.37 3.34
CA ALA A 104 0.66 24.03 4.64
C ALA A 104 0.37 25.54 4.52
N ALA A 105 0.94 26.21 3.50
CA ALA A 105 0.69 27.64 3.25
C ALA A 105 -0.78 27.90 2.88
N VAL A 106 -1.39 27.09 2.02
CA VAL A 106 -2.83 27.20 1.68
C VAL A 106 -3.69 27.09 2.94
N MET A 107 -3.37 26.13 3.80
CA MET A 107 -4.12 25.93 5.06
C MET A 107 -4.00 27.14 6.01
N LEU A 108 -2.79 27.70 6.13
CA LEU A 108 -2.53 28.84 7.01
C LEU A 108 -3.10 30.17 6.50
N THR A 109 -3.27 30.32 5.17
CA THR A 109 -3.69 31.59 4.56
C THR A 109 -5.11 31.62 4.04
N LEU A 110 -5.57 30.55 3.40
CA LEU A 110 -6.90 30.45 2.78
C LEU A 110 -7.90 29.66 3.63
N GLY A 111 -7.41 28.91 4.62
CA GLY A 111 -8.24 27.96 5.34
C GLY A 111 -8.65 26.76 4.48
N LEU A 112 -9.55 25.95 5.03
CA LEU A 112 -10.09 24.77 4.34
C LEU A 112 -11.51 24.98 3.81
N ASP A 113 -12.04 26.20 3.96
CA ASP A 113 -13.35 26.57 3.46
C ASP A 113 -13.27 27.03 1.99
N GLY A 114 -13.99 26.36 1.11
CA GLY A 114 -14.11 26.76 -0.28
C GLY A 114 -12.85 26.47 -1.13
N PRO A 115 -12.22 27.49 -1.78
CA PRO A 115 -11.13 27.27 -2.74
C PRO A 115 -9.88 26.60 -2.14
N GLY A 116 -9.59 26.83 -0.86
CA GLY A 116 -8.43 26.26 -0.18
C GLY A 116 -8.46 24.72 -0.15
N GLU A 117 -9.65 24.16 0.06
CA GLU A 117 -9.84 22.69 0.02
C GLU A 117 -9.48 22.08 -1.31
N ALA A 118 -9.94 22.67 -2.42
CA ALA A 118 -9.63 22.18 -3.77
C ALA A 118 -8.12 22.18 -4.03
N TRP A 119 -7.43 23.24 -3.62
CA TRP A 119 -5.98 23.31 -3.73
C TRP A 119 -5.26 22.25 -2.92
N VAL A 120 -5.68 22.01 -1.67
CA VAL A 120 -5.10 20.93 -0.83
C VAL A 120 -5.27 19.57 -1.48
N ILE A 121 -6.44 19.27 -2.06
CA ILE A 121 -6.68 18.02 -2.78
C ILE A 121 -5.75 17.89 -3.99
N VAL A 122 -5.68 18.93 -4.83
CA VAL A 122 -4.84 18.92 -6.05
C VAL A 122 -3.36 18.76 -5.71
N LEU A 123 -2.86 19.51 -4.73
CA LEU A 123 -1.46 19.42 -4.27
C LEU A 123 -1.17 18.05 -3.63
N GLY A 124 -2.12 17.52 -2.86
CA GLY A 124 -2.05 16.18 -2.26
C GLY A 124 -1.97 15.09 -3.32
N LEU A 125 -2.83 15.14 -4.33
CA LEU A 125 -2.81 14.21 -5.46
C LEU A 125 -1.49 14.30 -6.25
N ALA A 126 -0.98 15.50 -6.47
CA ALA A 126 0.31 15.69 -7.11
C ALA A 126 1.44 15.05 -6.29
N ALA A 127 1.46 15.25 -4.95
CA ALA A 127 2.45 14.65 -4.07
C ALA A 127 2.38 13.12 -4.04
N LEU A 128 1.17 12.54 -3.99
CA LEU A 128 0.95 11.10 -4.08
C LEU A 128 1.37 10.53 -5.45
N SER A 129 1.14 11.28 -6.53
CA SER A 129 1.57 10.92 -7.88
C SER A 129 3.10 10.84 -7.96
N VAL A 130 3.79 11.86 -7.45
CA VAL A 130 5.26 11.89 -7.39
C VAL A 130 5.78 10.72 -6.56
N ASN A 131 5.12 10.38 -5.44
CA ASN A 131 5.52 9.25 -4.62
C ASN A 131 5.55 7.94 -5.41
N ARG A 132 4.62 7.73 -6.34
CA ARG A 132 4.61 6.53 -7.20
C ARG A 132 5.86 6.40 -8.05
N PHE A 133 6.33 7.50 -8.65
CA PHE A 133 7.59 7.52 -9.38
C PHE A 133 8.79 7.22 -8.47
N LEU A 134 8.79 7.77 -7.25
CA LEU A 134 9.86 7.52 -6.28
C LEU A 134 9.94 6.04 -5.87
N LEU A 135 8.82 5.42 -5.53
CA LEU A 135 8.76 4.00 -5.16
C LEU A 135 9.21 3.09 -6.31
N ALA A 136 8.80 3.39 -7.54
CA ALA A 136 9.22 2.66 -8.71
C ALA A 136 10.73 2.86 -8.99
N ALA A 137 11.26 4.09 -8.83
CA ALA A 137 12.68 4.39 -8.99
C ALA A 137 13.56 3.67 -7.95
N LEU A 138 13.10 3.62 -6.68
CA LEU A 138 13.77 2.89 -5.60
C LEU A 138 13.85 1.39 -5.89
N SER A 139 12.75 0.79 -6.36
CA SER A 139 12.70 -0.63 -6.69
C SER A 139 13.54 -0.96 -7.93
N ALA A 140 13.44 -0.14 -8.98
CA ALA A 140 14.22 -0.33 -10.20
C ALA A 140 15.73 -0.05 -10.01
N GLY A 141 16.11 0.77 -9.04
CA GLY A 141 17.50 1.06 -8.69
C GLY A 141 18.18 -0.03 -7.88
N LEU A 142 17.44 -0.88 -7.17
CA LEU A 142 17.97 -1.87 -6.25
C LEU A 142 18.92 -2.88 -6.89
N PRO A 143 18.63 -3.48 -8.08
CA PRO A 143 19.53 -4.41 -8.75
C PRO A 143 20.84 -3.78 -9.25
N ARG A 144 20.97 -2.45 -9.18
CA ARG A 144 22.19 -1.72 -9.57
C ARG A 144 23.18 -1.53 -8.41
N VAL A 145 22.74 -1.78 -7.20
CA VAL A 145 23.54 -1.59 -5.98
C VAL A 145 23.67 -2.87 -5.16
N VAL A 146 22.97 -3.92 -5.55
CA VAL A 146 23.01 -5.26 -4.94
C VAL A 146 23.05 -6.31 -6.05
N ASP A 147 24.05 -7.19 -5.99
CA ASP A 147 24.24 -8.27 -6.96
C ASP A 147 23.98 -9.64 -6.32
N GLY A 148 23.72 -10.64 -7.19
CA GLY A 148 23.71 -12.06 -6.86
C GLY A 148 22.65 -12.47 -5.83
N PRO A 149 23.01 -13.41 -4.93
CA PRO A 149 22.03 -14.04 -4.02
C PRO A 149 21.43 -13.07 -2.99
N LEU A 150 22.11 -11.95 -2.67
CA LEU A 150 21.58 -10.94 -1.73
C LEU A 150 20.45 -10.10 -2.33
N LEU A 151 20.24 -10.09 -3.65
CA LEU A 151 19.19 -9.32 -4.29
C LEU A 151 17.79 -9.77 -3.86
N LEU A 152 17.59 -11.09 -3.69
CA LEU A 152 16.30 -11.62 -3.21
C LEU A 152 15.96 -11.09 -1.80
N THR A 153 16.95 -11.16 -0.90
CA THR A 153 16.81 -10.64 0.47
C THR A 153 16.60 -9.12 0.46
N ALA A 154 17.35 -8.38 -0.37
CA ALA A 154 17.18 -6.94 -0.49
C ALA A 154 15.79 -6.56 -1.02
N ASN A 155 15.25 -7.28 -2.01
CA ASN A 155 13.91 -7.07 -2.57
C ASN A 155 12.78 -7.33 -1.54
N SER A 156 12.97 -8.24 -0.60
CA SER A 156 11.99 -8.51 0.46
C SER A 156 12.11 -7.53 1.62
N LEU A 157 13.33 -7.24 2.08
CA LEU A 157 13.57 -6.40 3.25
C LEU A 157 13.31 -4.91 2.99
N THR A 158 13.71 -4.38 1.83
CA THR A 158 13.61 -2.93 1.58
C THR A 158 12.17 -2.41 1.56
N PRO A 159 11.17 -3.06 0.91
CA PRO A 159 9.79 -2.62 1.01
C PRO A 159 9.22 -2.76 2.43
N THR A 160 9.53 -3.86 3.11
CA THR A 160 9.03 -4.14 4.46
C THR A 160 9.52 -3.10 5.46
N LEU A 161 10.84 -2.85 5.50
CA LEU A 161 11.42 -1.84 6.38
C LEU A 161 11.02 -0.42 6.00
N GLY A 162 10.81 -0.18 4.70
CA GLY A 162 10.26 1.08 4.21
C GLY A 162 8.83 1.32 4.71
N THR A 163 7.97 0.30 4.69
CA THR A 163 6.62 0.37 5.27
C THR A 163 6.70 0.64 6.78
N GLY A 164 7.62 -0.03 7.50
CA GLY A 164 7.89 0.26 8.91
C GLY A 164 8.28 1.72 9.14
N ALA A 165 9.15 2.27 8.30
CA ALA A 165 9.52 3.69 8.36
C ALA A 165 8.32 4.63 8.11
N ALA A 166 7.41 4.28 7.20
CA ALA A 166 6.17 5.04 6.98
C ALA A 166 5.26 5.02 8.22
N PHE A 167 5.11 3.87 8.87
CA PHE A 167 4.34 3.78 10.12
C PHE A 167 4.98 4.61 11.24
N LEU A 168 6.30 4.55 11.42
CA LEU A 168 7.02 5.37 12.41
C LEU A 168 6.87 6.86 12.09
N GLY A 169 7.02 7.25 10.83
CA GLY A 169 6.82 8.62 10.40
C GLY A 169 5.40 9.11 10.65
N GLY A 170 4.39 8.28 10.34
CA GLY A 170 2.99 8.57 10.65
C GLY A 170 2.75 8.74 12.15
N GLY A 171 3.35 7.89 12.99
CA GLY A 171 3.31 8.02 14.44
C GLY A 171 3.91 9.33 14.93
N VAL A 172 5.05 9.72 14.40
CA VAL A 172 5.69 11.04 14.73
C VAL A 172 4.78 12.18 14.26
N GLY A 173 4.23 12.13 13.05
CA GLY A 173 3.28 13.14 12.54
C GLY A 173 2.06 13.29 13.44
N LEU A 174 1.51 12.18 13.92
CA LEU A 174 0.40 12.17 14.87
C LEU A 174 0.77 12.82 16.21
N VAL A 175 1.93 12.43 16.79
CA VAL A 175 2.40 13.00 18.07
C VAL A 175 2.65 14.49 17.95
N VAL A 176 3.25 14.96 16.86
CA VAL A 176 3.45 16.39 16.60
C VAL A 176 2.11 17.12 16.54
N GLY A 177 1.11 16.54 15.83
CA GLY A 177 -0.24 17.07 15.82
C GLY A 177 -0.84 17.17 17.23
N LEU A 178 -0.85 16.08 17.99
CA LEU A 178 -1.44 16.02 19.33
C LEU A 178 -0.75 16.95 20.36
N GLY A 179 0.51 17.33 20.13
CA GLY A 179 1.28 18.25 20.99
C GLY A 179 0.96 19.74 20.79
N LEU A 180 0.14 20.08 19.79
CA LEU A 180 -0.20 21.48 19.46
C LEU A 180 -1.68 21.75 19.77
N ALA A 181 -2.00 23.00 20.12
CA ALA A 181 -3.40 23.42 20.26
C ALA A 181 -4.11 23.33 18.90
N SER A 182 -5.40 22.97 18.93
CA SER A 182 -6.23 22.87 17.73
C SER A 182 -6.23 24.18 16.93
N GLY A 183 -6.07 24.09 15.62
CA GLY A 183 -6.06 25.25 14.73
C GLY A 183 -5.22 25.03 13.49
N PRO A 184 -5.13 26.01 12.58
CA PRO A 184 -4.43 25.88 11.30
C PRO A 184 -2.95 25.44 11.42
N VAL A 185 -2.27 25.84 12.51
CA VAL A 185 -0.87 25.46 12.78
C VAL A 185 -0.79 23.98 13.14
N HIS A 186 -1.71 23.48 13.97
CA HIS A 186 -1.83 22.05 14.30
C HIS A 186 -1.97 21.21 13.01
N ASP A 187 -2.88 21.60 12.14
CA ASP A 187 -3.19 20.86 10.91
C ASP A 187 -2.04 20.91 9.90
N ALA A 188 -1.32 22.03 9.81
CA ALA A 188 -0.16 22.19 8.95
C ALA A 188 1.12 21.51 9.47
N ALA A 189 1.21 21.25 10.78
CA ALA A 189 2.46 20.80 11.41
C ALA A 189 3.00 19.48 10.85
N ALA A 190 2.14 18.48 10.67
CA ALA A 190 2.54 17.18 10.11
C ALA A 190 3.05 17.32 8.66
N LEU A 191 2.45 18.22 7.87
CA LEU A 191 2.88 18.52 6.49
C LEU A 191 4.22 19.24 6.45
N LEU A 192 4.46 20.19 7.36
CA LEU A 192 5.73 20.88 7.48
C LEU A 192 6.86 19.95 7.92
N CYS A 193 6.59 19.07 8.89
CA CYS A 193 7.53 18.02 9.27
C CYS A 193 7.85 17.09 8.10
N ALA A 194 6.82 16.68 7.34
CA ALA A 194 7.01 15.86 6.14
C ALA A 194 7.88 16.59 5.09
N ALA A 195 7.67 17.89 4.89
CA ALA A 195 8.49 18.70 3.98
C ALA A 195 9.97 18.69 4.37
N VAL A 196 10.28 18.85 5.66
CA VAL A 196 11.67 18.78 6.16
C VAL A 196 12.27 17.39 5.88
N VAL A 197 11.52 16.32 6.18
CA VAL A 197 11.99 14.94 5.98
C VAL A 197 12.18 14.63 4.48
N PHE A 198 11.32 15.14 3.61
CA PHE A 198 11.51 15.04 2.15
C PHE A 198 12.75 15.82 1.69
N GLY A 199 13.04 16.97 2.28
CA GLY A 199 14.27 17.73 2.03
C GLY A 199 15.52 16.93 2.39
N VAL A 200 15.51 16.25 3.54
CA VAL A 200 16.60 15.34 3.93
C VAL A 200 16.72 14.17 2.94
N ALA A 201 15.59 13.56 2.51
CA ALA A 201 15.61 12.50 1.51
C ALA A 201 16.18 12.97 0.16
N ALA A 202 15.83 14.18 -0.29
CA ALA A 202 16.40 14.80 -1.49
C ALA A 202 17.92 14.98 -1.36
N ALA A 203 18.40 15.52 -0.25
CA ALA A 203 19.82 15.68 0.02
C ALA A 203 20.58 14.36 0.07
N LEU A 204 20.00 13.32 0.69
CA LEU A 204 20.56 11.96 0.69
C LEU A 204 20.62 11.36 -0.72
N ALA A 205 19.61 11.60 -1.57
CA ALA A 205 19.62 11.13 -2.95
C ALA A 205 20.78 11.75 -3.77
N LEU A 206 21.19 12.97 -3.46
CA LEU A 206 22.35 13.62 -4.10
C LEU A 206 23.69 12.95 -3.76
N ARG A 207 23.77 12.19 -2.66
CA ARG A 207 24.96 11.40 -2.30
C ARG A 207 25.14 10.12 -3.12
N LEU A 208 24.14 9.72 -3.90
CA LEU A 208 24.24 8.62 -4.86
C LEU A 208 25.07 9.06 -6.06
N GLY A 209 25.82 8.14 -6.68
CA GLY A 209 26.54 8.42 -7.93
C GLY A 209 25.57 8.77 -9.07
N ARG A 210 26.00 9.66 -9.98
CA ARG A 210 25.15 10.25 -11.01
C ARG A 210 24.45 9.19 -11.89
N ASP A 211 25.17 8.13 -12.25
CA ASP A 211 24.68 7.04 -13.14
C ASP A 211 24.56 5.70 -12.39
N GLN A 212 24.75 5.71 -11.06
CA GLN A 212 24.79 4.50 -10.22
C GLN A 212 23.52 3.66 -10.29
N LEU A 213 22.35 4.33 -10.40
CA LEU A 213 21.06 3.66 -10.43
C LEU A 213 20.52 3.40 -11.84
N GLY A 214 21.23 3.85 -12.89
CA GLY A 214 20.80 3.75 -14.29
C GLY A 214 19.69 4.74 -14.66
N PRO A 215 19.06 4.56 -15.83
CA PRO A 215 19.32 3.50 -16.83
C PRO A 215 20.66 3.70 -17.54
N LEU A 216 21.32 2.58 -17.92
CA LEU A 216 22.59 2.67 -18.66
C LEU A 216 22.37 3.20 -20.09
N HIS A 217 21.26 2.80 -20.69
CA HIS A 217 20.84 3.20 -22.03
C HIS A 217 19.42 3.76 -21.95
N PRO A 218 19.25 5.10 -21.86
CA PRO A 218 17.93 5.71 -21.85
C PRO A 218 17.16 5.38 -23.13
N ARG A 219 15.94 4.92 -23.00
CA ARG A 219 15.05 4.69 -24.14
C ARG A 219 14.73 6.02 -24.83
N ARG A 220 14.80 6.05 -26.16
CA ARG A 220 14.52 7.25 -26.98
C ARG A 220 13.30 7.08 -27.90
N GLY A 221 12.46 6.05 -27.67
CA GLY A 221 11.25 5.80 -28.42
C GLY A 221 10.18 6.90 -28.25
N ARG A 222 9.11 6.86 -29.05
CA ARG A 222 7.95 7.74 -28.87
C ARG A 222 7.21 7.35 -27.59
N LEU A 223 6.95 8.30 -26.70
CA LEU A 223 6.28 8.08 -25.42
C LEU A 223 4.92 7.39 -25.59
N ALA A 224 4.12 7.84 -26.60
CA ALA A 224 2.82 7.25 -26.88
C ALA A 224 2.91 5.75 -27.24
N THR A 225 3.94 5.35 -27.99
CA THR A 225 4.15 3.94 -28.35
C THR A 225 4.47 3.09 -27.13
N GLU A 226 5.33 3.58 -26.24
CA GLU A 226 5.70 2.86 -25.00
C GLU A 226 4.52 2.76 -24.04
N ILE A 227 3.71 3.82 -23.90
CA ILE A 227 2.46 3.77 -23.11
C ILE A 227 1.50 2.74 -23.70
N ALA A 228 1.32 2.72 -25.03
CA ALA A 228 0.48 1.72 -25.69
C ALA A 228 1.02 0.29 -25.53
N GLU A 229 2.33 0.09 -25.47
CA GLU A 229 2.94 -1.21 -25.19
C GLU A 229 2.65 -1.66 -23.75
N VAL A 230 2.73 -0.78 -22.76
CA VAL A 230 2.35 -1.09 -21.38
C VAL A 230 0.88 -1.44 -21.29
N ALA A 231 0.00 -0.65 -21.92
CA ALA A 231 -1.45 -0.92 -21.92
C ALA A 231 -1.76 -2.28 -22.58
N ARG A 232 -1.13 -2.60 -23.72
CA ARG A 232 -1.25 -3.92 -24.35
C ARG A 232 -0.71 -5.03 -23.45
N GLY A 233 0.44 -4.80 -22.80
CA GLY A 233 1.01 -5.73 -21.85
C GLY A 233 0.10 -6.04 -20.65
N LEU A 234 -0.66 -5.06 -20.15
CA LEU A 234 -1.67 -5.28 -19.10
C LEU A 234 -2.82 -6.17 -19.61
N VAL A 235 -3.32 -5.90 -20.83
CA VAL A 235 -4.37 -6.74 -21.45
C VAL A 235 -3.87 -8.17 -21.69
N ASP A 236 -2.66 -8.34 -22.20
CA ASP A 236 -2.05 -9.65 -22.41
C ASP A 236 -1.83 -10.38 -21.09
N GLY A 237 -1.40 -9.67 -20.03
CA GLY A 237 -1.29 -10.20 -18.68
C GLY A 237 -2.64 -10.68 -18.14
N ALA A 238 -3.70 -9.88 -18.31
CA ALA A 238 -5.05 -10.22 -17.91
C ALA A 238 -5.57 -11.47 -18.65
N ARG A 239 -5.39 -11.54 -19.97
CA ARG A 239 -5.77 -12.69 -20.79
C ARG A 239 -5.01 -13.96 -20.39
N TYR A 240 -3.70 -13.84 -20.18
CA TYR A 240 -2.86 -14.94 -19.73
C TYR A 240 -3.34 -15.50 -18.37
N LEU A 241 -3.63 -14.62 -17.42
CA LEU A 241 -4.07 -14.98 -16.07
C LEU A 241 -5.49 -15.56 -16.07
N SER A 242 -6.41 -15.02 -16.89
CA SER A 242 -7.78 -15.56 -17.01
C SER A 242 -7.80 -16.96 -17.62
N ALA A 243 -6.85 -17.29 -18.50
CA ALA A 243 -6.70 -18.63 -19.07
C ALA A 243 -6.05 -19.64 -18.10
N ARG A 244 -5.40 -19.17 -17.02
CA ARG A 244 -4.74 -20.01 -16.02
C ARG A 244 -5.53 -20.03 -14.71
N ARG A 245 -5.98 -21.23 -14.30
CA ARG A 245 -6.88 -21.38 -13.14
C ARG A 245 -6.26 -20.89 -11.84
N THR A 246 -5.07 -21.38 -11.47
CA THR A 246 -4.46 -21.08 -10.15
C THR A 246 -4.10 -19.62 -9.94
N PRO A 247 -3.30 -18.94 -10.77
CA PRO A 247 -2.99 -17.53 -10.54
C PRO A 247 -4.18 -16.61 -10.79
N GLY A 248 -5.07 -16.93 -11.75
CA GLY A 248 -6.27 -16.15 -12.01
C GLY A 248 -7.24 -16.18 -10.83
N GLN A 249 -7.48 -17.36 -10.24
CA GLN A 249 -8.31 -17.50 -9.04
C GLN A 249 -7.72 -16.79 -7.83
N ALA A 250 -6.40 -16.90 -7.62
CA ALA A 250 -5.72 -16.21 -6.53
C ALA A 250 -5.87 -14.69 -6.62
N LEU A 251 -5.72 -14.13 -7.84
CA LEU A 251 -5.91 -12.69 -8.07
C LEU A 251 -7.36 -12.24 -7.91
N LEU A 252 -8.33 -13.04 -8.37
CA LEU A 252 -9.75 -12.73 -8.19
C LEU A 252 -10.13 -12.71 -6.71
N VAL A 253 -9.68 -13.71 -5.95
CA VAL A 253 -9.88 -13.76 -4.49
C VAL A 253 -9.22 -12.58 -3.79
N MET A 254 -8.01 -12.21 -4.21
CA MET A 254 -7.33 -11.04 -3.64
C MET A 254 -8.06 -9.74 -3.95
N ALA A 255 -8.60 -9.59 -5.16
CA ALA A 255 -9.43 -8.44 -5.52
C ALA A 255 -10.72 -8.38 -4.70
N ALA A 256 -11.41 -9.51 -4.53
CA ALA A 256 -12.60 -9.61 -3.69
C ALA A 256 -12.28 -9.28 -2.22
N HIS A 257 -11.21 -9.87 -1.67
CA HIS A 257 -10.75 -9.56 -0.31
C HIS A 257 -10.41 -8.07 -0.17
N ARG A 258 -9.69 -7.50 -1.14
CA ARG A 258 -9.30 -6.08 -1.12
C ARG A 258 -10.51 -5.15 -1.20
N PHE A 259 -11.51 -5.53 -1.99
CA PHE A 259 -12.78 -4.81 -2.09
C PHE A 259 -13.52 -4.82 -0.74
N LEU A 260 -13.73 -5.99 -0.14
CA LEU A 260 -14.40 -6.11 1.17
C LEU A 260 -13.62 -5.37 2.27
N TYR A 261 -12.29 -5.52 2.28
CA TYR A 261 -11.41 -4.79 3.19
C TYR A 261 -11.57 -3.27 3.04
N GLY A 262 -11.69 -2.77 1.82
CA GLY A 262 -11.87 -1.33 1.54
C GLY A 262 -13.15 -0.76 2.14
N VAL A 263 -14.25 -1.52 2.08
CA VAL A 263 -15.51 -1.12 2.73
C VAL A 263 -15.34 -1.04 4.25
N VAL A 264 -14.71 -2.06 4.86
CA VAL A 264 -14.42 -2.07 6.31
C VAL A 264 -13.49 -0.92 6.70
N PHE A 265 -12.51 -0.59 5.85
CA PHE A 265 -11.58 0.50 6.09
C PHE A 265 -12.29 1.87 6.18
N ILE A 266 -13.23 2.13 5.26
CA ILE A 266 -14.02 3.36 5.27
C ILE A 266 -14.96 3.37 6.49
N ALA A 267 -15.61 2.24 6.79
CA ALA A 267 -16.42 2.10 8.00
C ALA A 267 -15.58 2.37 9.27
N ALA A 268 -14.34 1.90 9.33
CA ALA A 268 -13.44 2.13 10.46
C ALA A 268 -13.06 3.61 10.65
N ILE A 269 -12.91 4.39 9.56
CA ILE A 269 -12.72 5.85 9.64
C ILE A 269 -13.94 6.50 10.29
N LEU A 270 -15.14 6.16 9.78
CA LEU A 270 -16.41 6.73 10.28
C LEU A 270 -16.69 6.32 11.72
N ILE A 271 -16.51 5.05 12.08
CA ILE A 271 -16.63 4.56 13.47
C ILE A 271 -15.69 5.35 14.39
N SER A 272 -14.43 5.52 13.98
CA SER A 272 -13.42 6.22 14.78
C SER A 272 -13.77 7.69 15.00
N ARG A 273 -14.33 8.33 13.97
CA ARG A 273 -14.69 9.74 13.98
C ARG A 273 -16.03 10.00 14.66
N ASN A 274 -17.08 9.27 14.25
CA ASN A 274 -18.47 9.64 14.55
C ASN A 274 -19.08 8.82 15.70
N LEU A 275 -18.45 7.70 16.08
CA LEU A 275 -18.99 6.79 17.10
C LEU A 275 -18.10 6.65 18.33
N LEU A 276 -16.77 6.58 18.15
CA LEU A 276 -15.80 6.40 19.23
C LEU A 276 -15.21 7.72 19.77
N ALA A 277 -15.50 8.86 19.10
CA ALA A 277 -15.14 10.20 19.55
C ALA A 277 -16.40 11.01 19.87
N ALA A 278 -16.28 12.02 20.75
CA ALA A 278 -17.35 12.96 20.97
C ALA A 278 -17.59 13.80 19.69
N PRO A 279 -18.82 14.25 19.43
CA PRO A 279 -19.12 15.10 18.29
C PRO A 279 -18.22 16.34 18.26
N GLY A 280 -17.51 16.54 17.15
CA GLY A 280 -16.56 17.65 16.96
C GLY A 280 -15.16 17.44 17.52
N ASP A 281 -14.90 16.36 18.28
CA ASP A 281 -13.53 16.01 18.73
C ASP A 281 -12.78 15.23 17.66
N THR A 282 -12.26 15.97 16.70
CA THR A 282 -11.51 15.41 15.56
C THR A 282 -10.18 14.80 15.99
N SER A 283 -9.57 15.31 17.06
CA SER A 283 -8.31 14.78 17.61
C SER A 283 -8.50 13.40 18.22
N ALA A 284 -9.56 13.19 18.98
CA ALA A 284 -9.93 11.87 19.50
C ALA A 284 -10.30 10.90 18.37
N GLY A 285 -11.02 11.37 17.34
CA GLY A 285 -11.34 10.59 16.15
C GLY A 285 -10.09 10.09 15.42
N LEU A 286 -9.15 10.99 15.18
CA LEU A 286 -7.86 10.65 14.57
C LEU A 286 -7.04 9.67 15.42
N ALA A 287 -7.00 9.88 16.74
CA ALA A 287 -6.32 9.00 17.68
C ALA A 287 -6.96 7.59 17.71
N ASN A 288 -8.29 7.49 17.71
CA ASN A 288 -9.00 6.22 17.60
C ASN A 288 -8.66 5.50 16.29
N PHE A 289 -8.67 6.22 15.18
CA PHE A 289 -8.31 5.63 13.88
C PHE A 289 -6.83 5.18 13.83
N ALA A 290 -5.94 5.95 14.42
CA ALA A 290 -4.53 5.55 14.55
C ALA A 290 -4.37 4.26 15.38
N MET A 291 -5.17 4.06 16.43
CA MET A 291 -5.20 2.79 17.19
C MET A 291 -5.72 1.62 16.33
N VAL A 292 -6.74 1.85 15.48
CA VAL A 292 -7.25 0.85 14.53
C VAL A 292 -6.17 0.45 13.52
N LEU A 293 -5.47 1.44 12.95
CA LEU A 293 -4.33 1.19 12.05
C LEU A 293 -3.19 0.44 12.77
N GLY A 294 -2.89 0.81 14.02
CA GLY A 294 -1.91 0.13 14.86
C GLY A 294 -2.26 -1.34 15.10
N ALA A 295 -3.51 -1.63 15.47
CA ALA A 295 -4.00 -3.00 15.65
C ALA A 295 -3.92 -3.80 14.35
N THR A 296 -4.31 -3.19 13.21
CA THR A 296 -4.19 -3.79 11.88
C THR A 296 -2.72 -4.10 11.54
N ALA A 297 -1.82 -3.17 11.85
CA ALA A 297 -0.38 -3.34 11.60
C ALA A 297 0.22 -4.46 12.45
N VAL A 298 -0.17 -4.59 13.73
CA VAL A 298 0.24 -5.69 14.62
C VAL A 298 -0.22 -7.03 14.04
N GLY A 299 -1.49 -7.14 13.61
CA GLY A 299 -2.00 -8.33 12.94
C GLY A 299 -1.20 -8.66 11.67
N GLY A 300 -0.92 -7.66 10.84
CA GLY A 300 -0.11 -7.79 9.63
C GLY A 300 1.34 -8.21 9.91
N ALA A 301 1.95 -7.68 10.96
CA ALA A 301 3.30 -8.08 11.38
C ALA A 301 3.34 -9.55 11.84
N PHE A 302 2.33 -9.98 12.57
CA PHE A 302 2.19 -11.38 12.97
C PHE A 302 2.04 -12.31 11.76
N ALA A 303 1.34 -11.87 10.70
CA ALA A 303 1.19 -12.62 9.45
C ALA A 303 2.53 -12.98 8.79
N ILE A 304 3.52 -12.09 8.86
CA ILE A 304 4.85 -12.32 8.26
C ILE A 304 5.54 -13.54 8.85
N VAL A 305 5.35 -13.76 10.16
CA VAL A 305 5.92 -14.91 10.88
C VAL A 305 5.03 -16.14 10.77
N ALA A 306 3.72 -15.96 10.94
CA ALA A 306 2.77 -17.06 10.97
C ALA A 306 2.57 -17.74 9.62
N THR A 307 2.50 -16.95 8.53
CA THR A 307 2.18 -17.48 7.20
C THR A 307 3.19 -18.52 6.71
N PRO A 308 4.52 -18.31 6.73
CA PRO A 308 5.47 -19.30 6.24
C PRO A 308 5.46 -20.62 7.04
N VAL A 309 5.05 -20.56 8.30
CA VAL A 309 5.01 -21.74 9.19
C VAL A 309 3.71 -22.52 9.00
N LEU A 310 2.59 -21.82 9.07
CA LEU A 310 1.26 -22.46 9.10
C LEU A 310 0.76 -22.85 7.71
N SER A 311 1.11 -22.10 6.67
CA SER A 311 0.73 -22.41 5.29
C SER A 311 1.36 -23.71 4.76
N ARG A 312 2.44 -24.20 5.39
CA ARG A 312 3.06 -25.50 5.04
C ARG A 312 2.10 -26.68 5.19
N ARG A 313 1.16 -26.60 6.15
CA ARG A 313 0.19 -27.67 6.44
C ARG A 313 -1.00 -27.66 5.49
N THR A 314 -1.44 -26.50 5.07
CA THR A 314 -2.67 -26.32 4.27
C THR A 314 -2.41 -26.05 2.79
N GLY A 315 -1.15 -25.75 2.45
CA GLY A 315 -0.81 -25.18 1.16
C GLY A 315 -1.25 -23.70 1.05
N PRO A 316 -0.74 -22.95 0.04
CA PRO A 316 -1.04 -21.52 -0.10
C PRO A 316 -2.54 -21.25 -0.30
N GLN A 317 -3.25 -22.05 -1.09
CA GLN A 317 -4.70 -21.89 -1.32
C GLN A 317 -5.53 -22.18 -0.08
N GLY A 318 -5.24 -23.30 0.61
CA GLY A 318 -5.91 -23.63 1.87
C GLY A 318 -5.66 -22.55 2.94
N TRP A 319 -4.47 -21.96 2.96
CA TRP A 319 -4.15 -20.85 3.85
C TRP A 319 -4.97 -19.59 3.53
N ILE A 320 -5.17 -19.26 2.25
CA ILE A 320 -6.05 -18.16 1.84
C ILE A 320 -7.48 -18.39 2.34
N VAL A 321 -8.01 -19.62 2.22
CA VAL A 321 -9.34 -19.95 2.75
C VAL A 321 -9.42 -19.74 4.25
N CYS A 322 -8.42 -20.21 5.02
CA CYS A 322 -8.35 -19.96 6.48
C CYS A 322 -8.36 -18.46 6.80
N MET A 323 -7.66 -17.65 6.02
CA MET A 323 -7.60 -16.21 6.23
C MET A 323 -8.91 -15.50 5.84
N LEU A 324 -9.61 -15.95 4.82
CA LEU A 324 -10.95 -15.45 4.49
C LEU A 324 -11.97 -15.81 5.58
N LEU A 325 -11.88 -17.00 6.17
CA LEU A 325 -12.70 -17.38 7.33
C LEU A 325 -12.39 -16.52 8.55
N LEU A 326 -11.10 -16.23 8.81
CA LEU A 326 -10.70 -15.30 9.87
C LEU A 326 -11.23 -13.89 9.63
N ALA A 327 -11.20 -13.41 8.38
CA ALA A 327 -11.81 -12.15 8.00
C ALA A 327 -13.32 -12.15 8.24
N ALA A 328 -14.02 -13.23 7.93
CA ALA A 328 -15.46 -13.40 8.23
C ALA A 328 -15.72 -13.34 9.74
N VAL A 329 -14.91 -14.01 10.56
CA VAL A 329 -14.98 -13.95 12.03
C VAL A 329 -14.78 -12.52 12.51
N SER A 330 -13.82 -11.77 11.97
CA SER A 330 -13.63 -10.34 12.26
C SER A 330 -14.91 -9.53 12.00
N GLN A 331 -15.60 -9.77 10.87
CA GLN A 331 -16.84 -9.06 10.56
C GLN A 331 -18.01 -9.48 11.47
N LEU A 332 -18.11 -10.75 11.80
CA LEU A 332 -19.12 -11.23 12.77
C LEU A 332 -18.91 -10.61 14.16
N LEU A 333 -17.66 -10.47 14.57
CA LEU A 333 -17.32 -9.80 15.82
C LEU A 333 -17.75 -8.33 15.78
N LEU A 334 -17.46 -7.62 14.69
CA LEU A 334 -17.89 -6.22 14.49
C LEU A 334 -19.41 -6.07 14.39
N ALA A 335 -20.14 -7.09 13.93
CA ALA A 335 -21.59 -7.11 13.90
C ALA A 335 -22.24 -7.14 15.30
N THR A 336 -21.49 -7.52 16.35
CA THR A 336 -22.04 -7.59 17.73
C THR A 336 -22.21 -6.21 18.35
N THR A 337 -21.14 -5.40 18.32
CA THR A 337 -21.11 -4.07 18.93
C THR A 337 -19.94 -3.26 18.37
N PRO A 338 -20.09 -1.92 18.23
CA PRO A 338 -18.99 -1.03 17.81
C PRO A 338 -18.09 -0.57 18.98
N SER A 339 -17.98 -1.36 20.04
CA SER A 339 -17.10 -0.98 21.17
C SER A 339 -15.65 -0.90 20.74
N ARG A 340 -14.86 0.01 21.35
CA ARG A 340 -13.44 0.21 21.01
C ARG A 340 -12.66 -1.08 21.02
N THR A 341 -12.84 -1.93 22.02
CA THR A 341 -12.15 -3.22 22.13
C THR A 341 -12.48 -4.15 20.97
N VAL A 342 -13.75 -4.27 20.61
CA VAL A 342 -14.19 -5.11 19.48
C VAL A 342 -13.64 -4.60 18.16
N VAL A 343 -13.64 -3.28 17.95
CA VAL A 343 -13.07 -2.66 16.73
C VAL A 343 -11.58 -2.94 16.63
N LEU A 344 -10.82 -2.82 17.71
CA LEU A 344 -9.38 -3.09 17.71
C LEU A 344 -9.04 -4.57 17.49
N VAL A 345 -9.78 -5.48 18.15
CA VAL A 345 -9.59 -6.94 17.96
C VAL A 345 -9.96 -7.33 16.52
N GLY A 346 -11.09 -6.84 16.02
CA GLY A 346 -11.51 -7.05 14.63
C GLY A 346 -10.48 -6.53 13.63
N ALA A 347 -9.93 -5.34 13.86
CA ALA A 347 -8.89 -4.76 13.03
C ALA A 347 -7.59 -5.60 13.04
N GLY A 348 -7.19 -6.14 14.20
CA GLY A 348 -6.05 -7.04 14.31
C GLY A 348 -6.24 -8.33 13.52
N PHE A 349 -7.41 -8.98 13.64
CA PHE A 349 -7.75 -10.18 12.86
C PHE A 349 -7.79 -9.89 11.36
N LEU A 350 -8.39 -8.77 10.97
CA LEU A 350 -8.46 -8.39 9.57
C LEU A 350 -7.07 -8.05 8.99
N GLY A 351 -6.20 -7.42 9.78
CA GLY A 351 -4.82 -7.15 9.41
C GLY A 351 -4.00 -8.42 9.21
N LEU A 352 -4.15 -9.39 10.13
CA LEU A 352 -3.55 -10.73 10.01
C LEU A 352 -4.05 -11.43 8.74
N ALA A 353 -5.37 -11.44 8.52
CA ALA A 353 -5.98 -12.07 7.37
C ALA A 353 -5.51 -11.45 6.05
N ALA A 354 -5.51 -10.11 5.95
CA ALA A 354 -5.15 -9.39 4.75
C ALA A 354 -3.69 -9.60 4.35
N GLN A 355 -2.77 -9.47 5.28
CA GLN A 355 -1.35 -9.65 5.00
C GLN A 355 -1.00 -11.11 4.70
N SER A 356 -1.58 -12.06 5.43
CA SER A 356 -1.39 -13.49 5.19
C SER A 356 -1.92 -13.91 3.83
N ALA A 357 -3.12 -13.47 3.45
CA ALA A 357 -3.70 -13.75 2.13
C ALA A 357 -2.82 -13.15 1.01
N LYS A 358 -2.33 -11.92 1.20
CA LYS A 358 -1.42 -11.28 0.24
C LYS A 358 -0.15 -12.10 0.03
N ILE A 359 0.52 -12.53 1.10
CA ILE A 359 1.75 -13.35 1.02
C ILE A 359 1.48 -14.65 0.26
N ALA A 360 0.35 -15.31 0.52
CA ALA A 360 0.00 -16.56 -0.13
C ALA A 360 -0.35 -16.35 -1.62
N VAL A 361 -1.08 -15.29 -1.96
CA VAL A 361 -1.40 -14.94 -3.36
C VAL A 361 -0.13 -14.58 -4.13
N ASP A 362 0.75 -13.75 -3.55
CA ASP A 362 2.04 -13.40 -4.16
C ASP A 362 2.87 -14.66 -4.45
N THR A 363 2.85 -15.65 -3.54
CA THR A 363 3.53 -16.93 -3.71
C THR A 363 2.93 -17.74 -4.87
N ILE A 364 1.60 -17.82 -4.99
CA ILE A 364 0.92 -18.52 -6.09
C ILE A 364 1.26 -17.84 -7.43
N VAL A 365 1.14 -16.51 -7.50
CA VAL A 365 1.41 -15.77 -8.73
C VAL A 365 2.88 -15.95 -9.15
N GLN A 366 3.83 -15.91 -8.21
CA GLN A 366 5.25 -16.12 -8.51
C GLN A 366 5.56 -17.53 -8.99
N ARG A 367 4.95 -18.54 -8.35
CA ARG A 367 5.18 -19.96 -8.66
C ARG A 367 4.53 -20.40 -9.96
N ASP A 368 3.26 -20.00 -10.19
CA ASP A 368 2.41 -20.54 -11.24
C ASP A 368 2.36 -19.66 -12.52
N THR A 369 3.15 -18.57 -12.56
CA THR A 369 3.27 -17.69 -13.72
C THR A 369 4.63 -17.89 -14.40
N HIS A 370 4.62 -18.09 -15.72
CA HIS A 370 5.85 -18.20 -16.51
C HIS A 370 6.68 -16.92 -16.45
N ASP A 371 8.01 -17.02 -16.45
CA ASP A 371 8.94 -15.90 -16.28
C ASP A 371 8.66 -14.73 -17.24
N ASP A 372 8.34 -15.01 -18.51
CA ASP A 372 8.05 -14.00 -19.55
C ASP A 372 6.80 -13.17 -19.27
N TYR A 373 5.86 -13.70 -18.48
CA TYR A 373 4.59 -13.05 -18.13
C TYR A 373 4.56 -12.53 -16.70
N ARG A 374 5.54 -12.88 -15.86
CA ARG A 374 5.53 -12.54 -14.43
C ARG A 374 5.44 -11.03 -14.18
N GLY A 375 6.20 -10.22 -14.92
CA GLY A 375 6.13 -8.76 -14.81
C GLY A 375 4.77 -8.19 -15.18
N ARG A 376 4.15 -8.71 -16.26
CA ARG A 376 2.81 -8.30 -16.70
C ARG A 376 1.72 -8.72 -15.71
N ALA A 377 1.87 -9.91 -15.12
CA ALA A 377 0.97 -10.44 -14.11
C ALA A 377 0.96 -9.56 -12.85
N PHE A 378 2.14 -9.17 -12.34
CA PHE A 378 2.24 -8.28 -11.19
C PHE A 378 1.76 -6.86 -11.50
N ALA A 379 2.01 -6.33 -12.69
CA ALA A 379 1.48 -5.03 -13.11
C ALA A 379 -0.06 -5.04 -13.16
N PHE A 380 -0.65 -6.10 -13.71
CA PHE A 380 -2.10 -6.29 -13.70
C PHE A 380 -2.66 -6.48 -12.28
N TYR A 381 -1.95 -7.23 -11.44
CA TYR A 381 -2.29 -7.41 -10.02
C TYR A 381 -2.37 -6.05 -9.30
N ASP A 382 -1.38 -5.17 -9.47
CA ASP A 382 -1.38 -3.85 -8.84
C ASP A 382 -2.56 -2.99 -9.30
N VAL A 383 -2.91 -3.02 -10.59
CA VAL A 383 -4.10 -2.32 -11.11
C VAL A 383 -5.37 -2.88 -10.47
N LEU A 384 -5.53 -4.21 -10.48
CA LEU A 384 -6.71 -4.87 -9.93
C LEU A 384 -6.88 -4.61 -8.42
N PHE A 385 -5.77 -4.65 -7.68
CA PHE A 385 -5.72 -4.40 -6.25
C PHE A 385 -6.17 -2.98 -5.89
N ASN A 386 -5.72 -1.96 -6.63
CA ASN A 386 -6.12 -0.58 -6.41
C ASN A 386 -7.54 -0.30 -6.92
N ALA A 387 -7.92 -0.85 -8.09
CA ALA A 387 -9.27 -0.71 -8.63
C ALA A 387 -10.33 -1.33 -7.70
N ALA A 388 -10.04 -2.49 -7.09
CA ALA A 388 -10.91 -3.11 -6.09
C ALA A 388 -11.15 -2.18 -4.89
N PHE A 389 -10.11 -1.47 -4.45
CA PHE A 389 -10.22 -0.56 -3.31
C PHE A 389 -10.98 0.74 -3.68
N VAL A 390 -10.81 1.25 -4.91
CA VAL A 390 -11.63 2.37 -5.43
C VAL A 390 -13.10 1.95 -5.55
N GLY A 391 -13.36 0.75 -6.09
CA GLY A 391 -14.71 0.18 -6.16
C GLY A 391 -15.36 0.02 -4.78
N ALA A 392 -14.57 -0.35 -3.77
CA ALA A 392 -15.03 -0.41 -2.39
C ALA A 392 -15.48 0.97 -1.88
N ALA A 393 -14.75 2.04 -2.23
CA ALA A 393 -15.14 3.40 -1.87
C ALA A 393 -16.48 3.78 -2.48
N VAL A 394 -16.71 3.43 -3.76
CA VAL A 394 -18.00 3.68 -4.42
C VAL A 394 -19.13 2.93 -3.69
N LEU A 395 -18.93 1.65 -3.36
CA LEU A 395 -19.94 0.89 -2.61
C LEU A 395 -20.14 1.49 -1.21
N ALA A 396 -19.07 1.84 -0.51
CA ALA A 396 -19.15 2.37 0.84
C ALA A 396 -19.96 3.68 0.92
N ALA A 397 -19.87 4.54 -0.10
CA ALA A 397 -20.65 5.78 -0.20
C ALA A 397 -22.17 5.55 -0.15
N TRP A 398 -22.63 4.35 -0.53
CA TRP A 398 -24.04 3.98 -0.59
C TRP A 398 -24.48 3.04 0.54
N ALA A 399 -23.60 2.15 0.95
CA ALA A 399 -23.95 1.04 1.84
C ALA A 399 -23.54 1.28 3.30
N VAL A 400 -22.56 2.15 3.56
CA VAL A 400 -22.07 2.41 4.92
C VAL A 400 -22.88 3.55 5.52
N PRO A 401 -23.46 3.39 6.73
CA PRO A 401 -24.09 4.50 7.44
C PRO A 401 -23.07 5.58 7.82
N ASP A 402 -23.54 6.81 8.07
CA ASP A 402 -22.65 7.93 8.41
C ASP A 402 -21.91 7.74 9.75
N ASP A 403 -22.43 6.95 10.67
CA ASP A 403 -21.72 6.54 11.90
C ASP A 403 -20.71 5.40 11.66
N GLY A 404 -20.69 4.82 10.46
CA GLY A 404 -19.82 3.75 10.04
C GLY A 404 -20.26 2.35 10.49
N TRP A 405 -21.32 2.23 11.34
CA TRP A 405 -21.68 0.94 11.92
C TRP A 405 -23.13 0.53 11.63
N SER A 406 -23.26 -0.71 11.18
CA SER A 406 -24.55 -1.40 11.07
C SER A 406 -24.33 -2.89 11.23
N ARG A 407 -25.13 -3.53 12.08
CA ARG A 407 -25.10 -4.99 12.21
C ARG A 407 -25.33 -5.69 10.87
N GLY A 408 -26.26 -5.18 10.08
CA GLY A 408 -26.59 -5.71 8.76
C GLY A 408 -25.41 -5.61 7.79
N LEU A 409 -24.70 -4.46 7.77
CA LEU A 409 -23.51 -4.26 6.96
C LEU A 409 -22.42 -5.30 7.28
N PHE A 410 -22.04 -5.41 8.55
CA PHE A 410 -20.96 -6.33 8.95
C PHE A 410 -21.37 -7.80 8.79
N ALA A 411 -22.62 -8.16 9.02
CA ALA A 411 -23.14 -9.49 8.73
C ALA A 411 -23.09 -9.82 7.23
N THR A 412 -23.44 -8.86 6.37
CA THR A 412 -23.34 -9.02 4.90
C THR A 412 -21.90 -9.17 4.45
N LEU A 413 -20.97 -8.39 5.01
CA LEU A 413 -19.54 -8.51 4.73
C LEU A 413 -19.00 -9.88 5.19
N ALA A 414 -19.43 -10.38 6.35
CA ALA A 414 -19.08 -11.73 6.80
C ALA A 414 -19.57 -12.81 5.83
N LEU A 415 -20.83 -12.73 5.38
CA LEU A 415 -21.39 -13.65 4.39
C LEU A 415 -20.63 -13.57 3.06
N ALA A 416 -20.24 -12.36 2.62
CA ALA A 416 -19.44 -12.20 1.42
C ALA A 416 -18.06 -12.86 1.55
N TYR A 417 -17.37 -12.70 2.69
CA TYR A 417 -16.12 -13.42 2.97
C TYR A 417 -16.31 -14.93 2.97
N LEU A 418 -17.37 -15.45 3.58
CA LEU A 418 -17.70 -16.87 3.58
C LEU A 418 -17.98 -17.39 2.16
N ALA A 419 -18.70 -16.63 1.34
CA ALA A 419 -18.97 -16.97 -0.04
C ALA A 419 -17.69 -17.05 -0.89
N VAL A 420 -16.76 -16.09 -0.73
CA VAL A 420 -15.46 -16.11 -1.42
C VAL A 420 -14.62 -17.31 -0.93
N ALA A 421 -14.61 -17.58 0.38
CA ALA A 421 -13.92 -18.74 0.95
C ALA A 421 -14.48 -20.06 0.41
N ALA A 422 -15.79 -20.22 0.40
CA ALA A 422 -16.48 -21.38 -0.15
C ALA A 422 -16.20 -21.55 -1.65
N TRP A 423 -16.29 -20.46 -2.41
CA TRP A 423 -15.98 -20.49 -3.84
C TRP A 423 -14.54 -20.99 -4.10
N LEU A 424 -13.55 -20.48 -3.37
CA LEU A 424 -12.16 -20.91 -3.50
C LEU A 424 -11.98 -22.36 -3.03
N TRP A 425 -12.69 -22.78 -1.97
CA TRP A 425 -12.62 -24.15 -1.46
C TRP A 425 -13.14 -25.19 -2.46
N PHE A 426 -14.28 -24.93 -3.12
CA PHE A 426 -14.91 -25.87 -4.03
C PHE A 426 -14.36 -25.81 -5.46
N ARG A 427 -13.87 -24.64 -5.92
CA ARG A 427 -13.38 -24.46 -7.28
C ARG A 427 -11.87 -24.29 -7.37
N GLY A 428 -11.18 -24.13 -6.24
CA GLY A 428 -9.74 -23.99 -6.20
C GLY A 428 -9.03 -25.29 -6.61
N ASP A 429 -8.10 -25.17 -7.54
CA ASP A 429 -7.23 -26.29 -7.93
C ASP A 429 -6.23 -26.56 -6.81
N ARG A 430 -6.33 -27.73 -6.18
CA ARG A 430 -5.44 -28.13 -5.08
C ARG A 430 -4.12 -28.72 -5.58
N HIS A 431 -3.98 -28.94 -6.88
CA HIS A 431 -2.76 -29.46 -7.47
C HIS A 431 -1.88 -28.31 -7.93
N PRO A 432 -0.60 -28.29 -7.54
CA PRO A 432 0.35 -27.35 -8.14
C PRO A 432 0.38 -27.57 -9.64
N ALA A 433 0.23 -26.50 -10.44
CA ALA A 433 0.47 -26.61 -11.87
C ALA A 433 1.89 -27.17 -12.05
N GLU A 434 2.04 -28.28 -12.75
CA GLU A 434 3.34 -28.76 -13.16
C GLU A 434 3.98 -27.66 -14.02
N VAL A 435 4.93 -26.94 -13.45
CA VAL A 435 5.80 -26.06 -14.23
C VAL A 435 6.66 -27.00 -15.08
N PRO A 436 6.59 -26.91 -16.41
CA PRO A 436 7.46 -27.74 -17.26
C PRO A 436 8.91 -27.51 -16.82
N ARG A 437 9.56 -28.58 -16.32
CA ARG A 437 11.00 -28.52 -16.03
C ARG A 437 11.69 -28.06 -17.31
N ARG A 438 12.57 -27.07 -17.21
CA ARG A 438 13.47 -26.68 -18.29
C ARG A 438 14.05 -27.98 -18.88
N ALA A 439 13.85 -28.19 -20.18
CA ALA A 439 14.60 -29.20 -20.90
C ALA A 439 16.08 -28.94 -20.60
N ALA A 440 16.77 -29.96 -20.09
CA ALA A 440 18.19 -29.89 -19.86
C ALA A 440 18.85 -29.45 -21.19
N PRO A 441 19.86 -28.57 -21.17
CA PRO A 441 20.57 -28.24 -22.40
C PRO A 441 21.06 -29.54 -23.00
N SER A 442 20.64 -29.80 -24.25
CA SER A 442 21.12 -30.94 -25.01
C SER A 442 22.64 -30.79 -25.14
N THR A 443 23.39 -31.59 -24.39
CA THR A 443 24.82 -31.82 -24.65
C THR A 443 24.91 -32.58 -25.97
N HIS A 444 25.04 -31.83 -27.04
CA HIS A 444 25.55 -32.43 -28.28
C HIS A 444 27.06 -32.53 -28.15
N PRO A 445 27.65 -33.70 -28.51
CA PRO A 445 29.11 -33.94 -28.50
C PRO A 445 29.85 -33.11 -29.53
#